data_e048846038e6bf7c28e3c20bd52e377a
#
_entry.id   e048846038e6bf7c28e3c20bd52e377a
#
_cell.length_a   1.000
_cell.length_b   1.000
_cell.length_c   1.000
_cell.angle_alpha   90.00
_cell.angle_beta   90.00
_cell.angle_gamma   90.00
#
_symmetry.space_group_name_H-M   'P 1'
#
loop_
_entity.id
_entity.type
_entity.pdbx_description
1 polymer ?
#
loop_
_entity_poly.entity_id
_entity_poly.type
_entity_poly.pdbx_seq_one_letter_code
_entity_poly.pdbx_strand_id
1 'polypeptide(L)'
;TVNIEWIVSYFKYVGDMLKGGDFDNYYEDRGRNKKFRPTADLELILMVTNAVIRKSGWMSGTAVKKIMEDDPDAIVSATSWEIESVVALKCGLRSKYKNEEELVLTAKDEEITPKVIDFVKNKMYGDNDYVYNMKNFFSLDEVDLRYIPFIASAVPAYTRSLEKEAEMKTKKKVSEFIGTVGEKITSDVEVTGSKYVSGYYGSS
;
A
#
# COMPACT_ATOMS: atom_id res chain seq x y z
N THR A 1 -8.63 21.39 -13.86
CA THR A 1 -7.64 22.38 -14.33
C THR A 1 -6.36 21.61 -14.62
N VAL A 2 -5.99 21.50 -15.90
CA VAL A 2 -4.78 20.78 -16.32
C VAL A 2 -3.57 21.57 -15.84
N ASN A 3 -2.68 20.93 -15.08
CA ASN A 3 -1.47 21.56 -14.59
C ASN A 3 -0.49 21.80 -15.76
N ILE A 4 -0.35 23.05 -16.18
CA ILE A 4 0.52 23.46 -17.31
C ILE A 4 1.99 23.14 -17.03
N GLU A 5 2.45 23.22 -15.79
CA GLU A 5 3.82 22.88 -15.41
C GLU A 5 4.12 21.40 -15.64
N TRP A 6 3.14 20.54 -15.39
CA TRP A 6 3.26 19.11 -15.70
C TRP A 6 3.41 18.87 -17.21
N ILE A 7 2.60 19.54 -18.03
CA ILE A 7 2.67 19.46 -19.49
C ILE A 7 4.06 19.90 -20.00
N VAL A 8 4.58 21.02 -19.48
CA VAL A 8 5.90 21.54 -19.87
C VAL A 8 7.01 20.58 -19.44
N SER A 9 6.92 20.03 -18.23
CA SER A 9 7.88 19.03 -17.73
C SER A 9 7.82 17.74 -18.54
N TYR A 10 6.63 17.31 -18.94
CA TYR A 10 6.41 16.15 -19.80
C TYR A 10 7.00 16.32 -21.19
N PHE A 11 6.77 17.47 -21.86
CA PHE A 11 7.33 17.74 -23.18
C PHE A 11 8.85 17.92 -23.15
N LYS A 12 9.40 18.50 -22.09
CA LYS A 12 10.84 18.58 -21.89
C LYS A 12 11.46 17.19 -21.73
N TYR A 13 10.82 16.33 -20.95
CA TYR A 13 11.19 14.94 -20.76
C TYR A 13 11.15 14.13 -22.06
N VAL A 14 10.06 14.23 -22.83
CA VAL A 14 9.93 13.59 -24.16
C VAL A 14 10.99 14.12 -25.13
N GLY A 15 11.29 15.41 -25.07
CA GLY A 15 12.34 16.02 -25.88
C GLY A 15 13.75 15.50 -25.55
N ASP A 16 14.04 15.24 -24.29
CA ASP A 16 15.30 14.65 -23.84
C ASP A 16 15.39 13.15 -24.21
N MET A 17 14.26 12.42 -24.19
CA MET A 17 14.15 11.04 -24.70
C MET A 17 14.48 10.92 -26.18
N LEU A 18 13.94 11.82 -27.00
CA LEU A 18 14.15 11.81 -28.45
C LEU A 18 15.60 12.16 -28.83
N LYS A 19 16.37 12.73 -27.91
CA LYS A 19 17.79 13.01 -28.07
C LYS A 19 18.72 11.83 -27.70
N GLY A 20 18.17 10.65 -27.45
CA GLY A 20 18.96 9.42 -27.26
C GLY A 20 19.48 9.21 -25.84
N GLY A 21 18.76 9.70 -24.84
CA GLY A 21 19.03 9.35 -23.44
C GLY A 21 18.80 7.86 -23.19
N ASP A 22 19.81 7.20 -22.64
CA ASP A 22 19.83 5.75 -22.38
C ASP A 22 18.94 5.43 -21.18
N PHE A 23 17.73 4.94 -21.43
CA PHE A 23 16.70 4.66 -20.42
C PHE A 23 16.99 3.44 -19.55
N ASP A 24 17.80 2.51 -20.04
CA ASP A 24 18.16 1.31 -19.29
C ASP A 24 18.95 1.66 -18.01
N ASN A 25 19.63 2.81 -17.99
CA ASN A 25 20.36 3.31 -16.83
C ASN A 25 19.50 4.06 -15.80
N TYR A 26 18.23 4.35 -16.08
CA TYR A 26 17.39 5.13 -15.17
C TYR A 26 17.19 4.43 -13.81
N TYR A 27 17.05 3.10 -13.80
CA TYR A 27 16.90 2.31 -12.58
C TYR A 27 18.22 1.90 -11.92
N GLU A 28 19.32 1.86 -12.68
CA GLU A 28 20.65 1.54 -12.14
C GLU A 28 21.36 2.74 -11.51
N ASP A 29 21.12 3.96 -12.01
CA ASP A 29 21.78 5.18 -11.53
C ASP A 29 21.03 5.84 -10.36
N ARG A 30 20.70 5.05 -9.32
CA ARG A 30 20.06 5.54 -8.09
C ARG A 30 20.91 6.52 -7.27
N GLY A 31 22.14 6.82 -7.70
CA GLY A 31 23.09 7.62 -6.91
C GLY A 31 23.73 8.83 -7.55
N ARG A 32 23.71 9.04 -8.87
CA ARG A 32 24.57 10.01 -9.54
C ARG A 32 23.92 11.18 -10.26
N ASN A 33 22.66 11.07 -10.73
CA ASN A 33 22.00 12.17 -11.43
C ASN A 33 20.77 12.70 -10.68
N LYS A 34 20.93 13.82 -10.00
CA LYS A 34 19.87 14.56 -9.29
C LYS A 34 18.83 15.22 -10.20
N LYS A 35 18.86 15.04 -11.53
CA LYS A 35 18.18 15.97 -12.45
C LYS A 35 16.75 15.63 -12.86
N PHE A 36 16.28 14.43 -12.73
CA PHE A 36 14.86 14.12 -12.99
C PHE A 36 14.41 12.91 -12.18
N ARG A 37 13.38 13.12 -11.38
CA ARG A 37 12.71 12.04 -10.65
C ARG A 37 11.26 12.05 -11.09
N PRO A 38 10.79 11.01 -11.79
CA PRO A 38 9.40 10.97 -12.19
C PRO A 38 8.50 10.91 -10.96
N THR A 39 7.50 11.76 -10.96
CA THR A 39 6.44 11.81 -9.97
C THR A 39 5.13 11.35 -10.59
N ALA A 40 4.20 10.94 -9.76
CA ALA A 40 2.83 10.69 -10.13
C ALA A 40 1.91 11.28 -9.08
N ASP A 41 0.71 11.64 -9.50
CA ASP A 41 -0.36 12.08 -8.64
C ASP A 41 -0.71 10.99 -7.61
N LEU A 42 -0.86 11.37 -6.34
CA LEU A 42 -1.15 10.45 -5.24
C LEU A 42 -2.48 9.72 -5.47
N GLU A 43 -3.50 10.42 -5.96
CA GLU A 43 -4.81 9.80 -6.23
C GLU A 43 -4.71 8.77 -7.35
N LEU A 44 -3.95 9.05 -8.42
CA LEU A 44 -3.69 8.10 -9.49
C LEU A 44 -3.00 6.84 -8.96
N ILE A 45 -1.98 6.97 -8.11
CA ILE A 45 -1.29 5.84 -7.49
C ILE A 45 -2.29 4.98 -6.71
N LEU A 46 -3.16 5.61 -5.92
CA LEU A 46 -4.15 4.90 -5.10
C LEU A 46 -5.25 4.25 -5.94
N MET A 47 -5.76 4.92 -6.99
CA MET A 47 -6.72 4.32 -7.92
C MET A 47 -6.14 3.08 -8.62
N VAL A 48 -4.92 3.19 -9.14
CA VAL A 48 -4.22 2.04 -9.75
C VAL A 48 -4.00 0.94 -8.72
N THR A 49 -3.61 1.28 -7.49
CA THR A 49 -3.43 0.32 -6.40
C THR A 49 -4.72 -0.45 -6.12
N ASN A 50 -5.85 0.26 -5.98
CA ASN A 50 -7.16 -0.37 -5.76
C ASN A 50 -7.52 -1.32 -6.92
N ALA A 51 -7.32 -0.89 -8.16
CA ALA A 51 -7.64 -1.69 -9.34
C ALA A 51 -6.76 -2.96 -9.45
N VAL A 52 -5.45 -2.84 -9.20
CA VAL A 52 -4.52 -3.98 -9.21
C VAL A 52 -4.86 -4.96 -8.08
N ILE A 53 -5.10 -4.47 -6.86
CA ILE A 53 -5.49 -5.33 -5.73
C ILE A 53 -6.82 -6.03 -6.00
N ARG A 54 -7.78 -5.37 -6.61
CA ARG A 54 -9.06 -5.96 -7.01
C ARG A 54 -8.89 -7.08 -8.04
N LYS A 55 -7.91 -6.93 -8.96
CA LYS A 55 -7.63 -7.92 -10.02
C LYS A 55 -6.81 -9.10 -9.49
N SER A 56 -5.72 -8.84 -8.79
CA SER A 56 -4.65 -9.80 -8.48
C SER A 56 -4.46 -10.09 -6.99
N GLY A 57 -5.16 -9.35 -6.12
CA GLY A 57 -4.93 -9.40 -4.67
C GLY A 57 -3.69 -8.61 -4.25
N TRP A 58 -3.39 -8.66 -2.94
CA TRP A 58 -2.21 -8.02 -2.37
C TRP A 58 -1.14 -9.05 -1.98
N MET A 59 0.04 -8.92 -2.56
CA MET A 59 1.23 -9.67 -2.19
C MET A 59 2.37 -8.69 -1.88
N SER A 60 2.83 -8.68 -0.63
CA SER A 60 3.94 -7.80 -0.23
C SER A 60 5.29 -8.35 -0.71
N GLY A 61 6.29 -7.47 -0.85
CA GLY A 61 7.65 -7.90 -1.18
C GLY A 61 8.25 -8.86 -0.15
N THR A 62 7.89 -8.72 1.13
CA THR A 62 8.30 -9.66 2.19
C THR A 62 7.68 -11.03 2.01
N ALA A 63 6.39 -11.09 1.61
CA ALA A 63 5.72 -12.37 1.32
C ALA A 63 6.35 -13.07 0.11
N VAL A 64 6.64 -12.32 -0.95
CA VAL A 64 7.35 -12.84 -2.14
C VAL A 64 8.71 -13.42 -1.74
N LYS A 65 9.49 -12.66 -0.97
CA LYS A 65 10.82 -13.12 -0.50
C LYS A 65 10.72 -14.43 0.26
N LYS A 66 9.76 -14.56 1.17
CA LYS A 66 9.55 -15.79 1.94
C LYS A 66 9.16 -16.97 1.03
N ILE A 67 8.27 -16.77 0.05
CA ILE A 67 7.89 -17.82 -0.89
C ILE A 67 9.12 -18.27 -1.70
N MET A 68 9.94 -17.35 -2.18
CA MET A 68 11.15 -17.67 -2.94
C MET A 68 12.26 -18.31 -2.09
N GLU A 69 12.26 -18.10 -0.77
CA GLU A 69 13.15 -18.81 0.16
C GLU A 69 12.69 -20.26 0.35
N ASP A 70 11.37 -20.50 0.38
CA ASP A 70 10.78 -21.85 0.54
C ASP A 70 10.76 -22.61 -0.80
N ASP A 71 10.54 -21.92 -1.93
CA ASP A 71 10.50 -22.47 -3.29
C ASP A 71 11.21 -21.51 -4.27
N PRO A 72 12.51 -21.74 -4.56
CA PRO A 72 13.29 -20.87 -5.46
C PRO A 72 12.77 -20.81 -6.90
N ASP A 73 12.01 -21.81 -7.34
CA ASP A 73 11.46 -21.88 -8.70
C ASP A 73 10.06 -21.23 -8.79
N ALA A 74 9.52 -20.73 -7.68
CA ALA A 74 8.23 -20.06 -7.66
C ALA A 74 8.22 -18.78 -8.51
N ILE A 75 7.27 -18.71 -9.44
CA ILE A 75 7.05 -17.52 -10.29
C ILE A 75 6.06 -16.59 -9.57
N VAL A 76 6.57 -15.78 -8.66
CA VAL A 76 5.79 -14.83 -7.87
C VAL A 76 6.39 -13.43 -7.94
N SER A 77 5.54 -12.40 -7.84
CA SER A 77 5.97 -11.01 -7.83
C SER A 77 5.18 -10.19 -6.81
N ALA A 78 5.80 -9.14 -6.26
CA ALA A 78 5.09 -8.22 -5.39
C ALA A 78 4.07 -7.39 -6.19
N THR A 79 2.86 -7.23 -5.65
CA THR A 79 1.80 -6.43 -6.28
C THR A 79 2.25 -5.00 -6.56
N SER A 80 3.15 -4.45 -5.75
CA SER A 80 3.71 -3.11 -5.95
C SER A 80 4.48 -2.96 -7.26
N TRP A 81 5.05 -4.01 -7.84
CA TRP A 81 5.73 -3.95 -9.12
C TRP A 81 4.75 -3.78 -10.28
N GLU A 82 3.59 -4.46 -10.22
CA GLU A 82 2.52 -4.26 -11.20
C GLU A 82 1.97 -2.83 -11.09
N ILE A 83 1.75 -2.33 -9.87
CA ILE A 83 1.29 -0.96 -9.63
C ILE A 83 2.28 0.06 -10.21
N GLU A 84 3.58 -0.07 -9.91
CA GLU A 84 4.63 0.81 -10.42
C GLU A 84 4.64 0.83 -11.96
N SER A 85 4.51 -0.35 -12.58
CA SER A 85 4.46 -0.50 -14.03
C SER A 85 3.27 0.22 -14.64
N VAL A 86 2.07 0.03 -14.11
CA VAL A 86 0.84 0.65 -14.61
C VAL A 86 0.85 2.16 -14.41
N VAL A 87 1.30 2.64 -13.24
CA VAL A 87 1.43 4.09 -12.97
C VAL A 87 2.43 4.72 -13.93
N ALA A 88 3.59 4.09 -14.13
CA ALA A 88 4.58 4.58 -15.09
C ALA A 88 4.00 4.71 -16.50
N LEU A 89 3.29 3.68 -16.99
CA LEU A 89 2.63 3.72 -18.30
C LEU A 89 1.58 4.83 -18.40
N LYS A 90 0.75 5.01 -17.36
CA LYS A 90 -0.25 6.09 -17.33
C LYS A 90 0.36 7.48 -17.30
N CYS A 91 1.57 7.61 -16.73
CA CYS A 91 2.38 8.82 -16.79
C CYS A 91 3.17 8.98 -18.11
N GLY A 92 2.96 8.12 -19.10
CA GLY A 92 3.67 8.15 -20.39
C GLY A 92 5.12 7.70 -20.31
N LEU A 93 5.51 7.02 -19.23
CA LEU A 93 6.86 6.48 -19.04
C LEU A 93 6.93 5.04 -19.57
N ARG A 94 8.13 4.61 -19.96
CA ARG A 94 8.36 3.19 -20.27
C ARG A 94 8.27 2.37 -18.98
N SER A 95 7.47 1.32 -19.01
CA SER A 95 7.46 0.34 -17.93
C SER A 95 8.59 -0.68 -18.12
N LYS A 96 9.25 -1.02 -17.03
CA LYS A 96 10.24 -2.11 -16.97
C LYS A 96 9.56 -3.49 -17.12
N TYR A 97 8.29 -3.59 -16.75
CA TYR A 97 7.52 -4.82 -16.80
C TYR A 97 6.55 -4.76 -17.99
N LYS A 98 6.52 -5.82 -18.79
CA LYS A 98 5.49 -5.96 -19.83
C LYS A 98 4.15 -6.21 -19.16
N ASN A 99 3.27 -5.21 -19.16
CA ASN A 99 1.86 -5.40 -18.87
C ASN A 99 1.15 -5.63 -20.21
N GLU A 100 0.75 -6.86 -20.47
CA GLU A 100 0.03 -7.25 -21.69
C GLU A 100 -1.46 -6.93 -21.61
N GLU A 101 -2.00 -6.73 -20.40
CA GLU A 101 -3.40 -6.42 -20.19
C GLU A 101 -3.60 -4.98 -19.73
N GLU A 102 -4.49 -4.26 -20.42
CA GLU A 102 -4.91 -2.92 -20.03
C GLU A 102 -5.70 -2.97 -18.70
N LEU A 103 -5.16 -2.33 -17.66
CA LEU A 103 -5.87 -2.19 -16.39
C LEU A 103 -6.97 -1.14 -16.51
N VAL A 104 -8.24 -1.60 -16.40
CA VAL A 104 -9.40 -0.72 -16.40
C VAL A 104 -9.67 -0.20 -15.00
N LEU A 105 -9.58 1.12 -14.83
CA LEU A 105 -10.01 1.82 -13.61
C LEU A 105 -11.54 1.90 -13.60
N THR A 106 -12.14 1.71 -12.43
CA THR A 106 -13.60 1.71 -12.26
C THR A 106 -14.01 2.80 -11.28
N ALA A 107 -15.28 3.20 -11.29
CA ALA A 107 -15.84 4.14 -10.32
C ALA A 107 -15.63 3.69 -8.86
N LYS A 108 -15.52 2.38 -8.60
CA LYS A 108 -15.20 1.87 -7.25
C LYS A 108 -13.79 2.22 -6.83
N ASP A 109 -12.83 2.20 -7.75
CA ASP A 109 -11.43 2.55 -7.46
C ASP A 109 -11.33 4.04 -7.12
N GLU A 110 -12.10 4.89 -7.82
CA GLU A 110 -12.23 6.32 -7.51
C GLU A 110 -12.90 6.56 -6.15
N GLU A 111 -13.98 5.84 -5.83
CA GLU A 111 -14.73 5.99 -4.57
C GLU A 111 -13.90 5.59 -3.33
N ILE A 112 -13.04 4.58 -3.45
CA ILE A 112 -12.22 4.09 -2.33
C ILE A 112 -11.05 5.04 -2.05
N THR A 113 -10.50 5.68 -3.07
CA THR A 113 -9.32 6.55 -2.97
C THR A 113 -9.43 7.62 -1.89
N PRO A 114 -10.47 8.47 -1.84
CA PRO A 114 -10.60 9.48 -0.78
C PRO A 114 -10.79 8.87 0.61
N LYS A 115 -11.36 7.66 0.72
CA LYS A 115 -11.51 6.95 1.99
C LYS A 115 -10.16 6.47 2.53
N VAL A 116 -9.26 6.01 1.65
CA VAL A 116 -7.88 5.65 2.02
C VAL A 116 -7.11 6.88 2.46
N ILE A 117 -7.27 8.01 1.77
CA ILE A 117 -6.62 9.28 2.14
C ILE A 117 -7.10 9.74 3.52
N ASP A 118 -8.42 9.75 3.76
CA ASP A 118 -9.00 10.10 5.08
C ASP A 118 -8.49 9.16 6.18
N PHE A 119 -8.45 7.86 5.89
CA PHE A 119 -7.92 6.86 6.83
C PHE A 119 -6.48 7.18 7.24
N VAL A 120 -5.60 7.44 6.29
CA VAL A 120 -4.19 7.72 6.58
C VAL A 120 -4.04 9.04 7.35
N LYS A 121 -4.72 10.10 6.91
CA LYS A 121 -4.60 11.42 7.52
C LYS A 121 -5.19 11.47 8.93
N ASN A 122 -6.34 10.86 9.15
CA ASN A 122 -7.16 11.09 10.33
C ASN A 122 -7.35 9.88 11.26
N LYS A 123 -7.21 8.63 10.75
CA LYS A 123 -7.54 7.42 11.51
C LYS A 123 -6.37 6.48 11.73
N MET A 124 -5.27 6.65 10.98
CA MET A 124 -4.08 5.83 11.17
C MET A 124 -3.31 6.33 12.41
N TYR A 125 -3.21 5.49 13.43
CA TYR A 125 -2.53 5.78 14.68
C TYR A 125 -1.31 4.89 14.88
N GLY A 126 -0.30 5.43 15.54
CA GLY A 126 0.93 4.75 15.93
C GLY A 126 2.09 5.73 15.99
N ASP A 127 3.06 5.46 16.86
CA ASP A 127 4.26 6.28 17.08
C ASP A 127 5.49 5.70 16.36
N ASN A 128 5.25 4.97 15.26
CA ASN A 128 6.32 4.36 14.48
C ASN A 128 6.59 5.13 13.18
N ASP A 129 7.78 4.94 12.64
CA ASP A 129 8.24 5.59 11.42
C ASP A 129 7.33 5.32 10.21
N TYR A 130 6.66 4.17 10.19
CA TYR A 130 5.73 3.84 9.11
C TYR A 130 4.55 4.81 9.07
N VAL A 131 3.89 5.04 10.20
CA VAL A 131 2.74 5.96 10.29
C VAL A 131 3.17 7.39 10.00
N TYR A 132 4.30 7.82 10.58
CA TYR A 132 4.84 9.16 10.35
C TYR A 132 5.14 9.40 8.87
N ASN A 133 5.88 8.52 8.23
CA ASN A 133 6.24 8.64 6.82
C ASN A 133 5.01 8.55 5.91
N MET A 134 4.05 7.66 6.23
CA MET A 134 2.81 7.55 5.47
C MET A 134 2.02 8.86 5.47
N LYS A 135 1.85 9.49 6.63
CA LYS A 135 1.17 10.79 6.74
C LYS A 135 1.89 11.88 5.97
N ASN A 136 3.22 11.88 5.97
CA ASN A 136 4.02 12.84 5.21
C ASN A 136 3.79 12.68 3.70
N PHE A 137 3.83 11.45 3.16
CA PHE A 137 3.55 11.22 1.74
C PHE A 137 2.13 11.59 1.36
N PHE A 138 1.15 11.31 2.22
CA PHE A 138 -0.25 11.65 1.98
C PHE A 138 -0.58 13.14 2.15
N SER A 139 0.37 13.97 2.55
CA SER A 139 0.26 15.43 2.52
C SER A 139 0.72 16.04 1.19
N LEU A 140 1.33 15.24 0.32
CA LEU A 140 1.81 15.66 -1.00
C LEU A 140 0.76 15.34 -2.06
N ASP A 141 0.65 16.20 -3.08
CA ASP A 141 -0.21 15.96 -4.25
C ASP A 141 0.49 15.01 -5.23
N GLU A 142 1.80 15.17 -5.41
CA GLU A 142 2.63 14.33 -6.27
C GLU A 142 3.73 13.62 -5.48
N VAL A 143 4.01 12.38 -5.83
CA VAL A 143 4.98 11.52 -5.14
C VAL A 143 5.93 10.87 -6.15
N ASP A 144 7.21 10.80 -5.80
CA ASP A 144 8.25 10.08 -6.56
C ASP A 144 7.88 8.59 -6.68
N LEU A 145 7.96 8.04 -7.89
CA LEU A 145 7.56 6.66 -8.20
C LEU A 145 8.26 5.60 -7.34
N ARG A 146 9.44 5.90 -6.80
CA ARG A 146 10.18 4.99 -5.90
C ARG A 146 9.42 4.67 -4.62
N TYR A 147 8.49 5.53 -4.22
CA TYR A 147 7.71 5.36 -3.00
C TYR A 147 6.38 4.65 -3.24
N ILE A 148 6.08 4.29 -4.50
CA ILE A 148 4.86 3.51 -4.82
C ILE A 148 4.71 2.27 -3.95
N PRO A 149 5.73 1.41 -3.73
CA PRO A 149 5.57 0.23 -2.89
C PRO A 149 5.15 0.56 -1.46
N PHE A 150 5.63 1.68 -0.94
CA PHE A 150 5.27 2.16 0.39
C PHE A 150 3.84 2.71 0.42
N ILE A 151 3.49 3.62 -0.51
CA ILE A 151 2.17 4.25 -0.60
C ILE A 151 1.08 3.21 -0.87
N ALA A 152 1.32 2.28 -1.78
CA ALA A 152 0.40 1.20 -2.11
C ALA A 152 0.01 0.36 -0.89
N SER A 153 0.91 0.22 0.10
CA SER A 153 0.62 -0.51 1.34
C SER A 153 -0.47 0.13 2.21
N ALA A 154 -0.85 1.38 1.94
CA ALA A 154 -1.95 2.05 2.65
C ALA A 154 -3.31 1.40 2.35
N VAL A 155 -3.52 0.90 1.13
CA VAL A 155 -4.80 0.27 0.74
C VAL A 155 -5.06 -1.00 1.53
N PRO A 156 -4.17 -2.00 1.60
CA PRO A 156 -4.38 -3.16 2.45
C PRO A 156 -4.39 -2.83 3.96
N ALA A 157 -3.72 -1.76 4.39
CA ALA A 157 -3.82 -1.29 5.77
C ALA A 157 -5.23 -0.76 6.08
N TYR A 158 -5.83 0.00 5.16
CA TYR A 158 -7.21 0.46 5.26
C TYR A 158 -8.20 -0.72 5.30
N THR A 159 -8.07 -1.70 4.40
CA THR A 159 -8.93 -2.89 4.36
C THR A 159 -8.90 -3.63 5.71
N ARG A 160 -7.69 -3.90 6.24
CA ARG A 160 -7.53 -4.54 7.56
C ARG A 160 -8.14 -3.73 8.71
N SER A 161 -8.13 -2.39 8.60
CA SER A 161 -8.79 -1.53 9.58
C SER A 161 -10.31 -1.71 9.57
N LEU A 162 -10.92 -1.79 8.39
CA LEU A 162 -12.36 -2.05 8.24
C LEU A 162 -12.75 -3.43 8.79
N GLU A 163 -11.96 -4.45 8.51
CA GLU A 163 -12.18 -5.81 9.02
C GLU A 163 -12.16 -5.83 10.54
N LYS A 164 -11.16 -5.21 11.17
CA LYS A 164 -11.08 -5.08 12.62
C LYS A 164 -12.26 -4.33 13.23
N GLU A 165 -12.70 -3.23 12.59
CA GLU A 165 -13.89 -2.50 13.07
C GLU A 165 -15.16 -3.37 12.98
N ALA A 166 -15.30 -4.16 11.90
CA ALA A 166 -16.44 -5.09 11.75
C ALA A 166 -16.41 -6.19 12.82
N GLU A 167 -15.24 -6.80 13.07
CA GLU A 167 -15.07 -7.80 14.13
C GLU A 167 -15.38 -7.25 15.52
N MET A 168 -14.92 -6.02 15.83
CA MET A 168 -15.21 -5.39 17.13
C MET A 168 -16.70 -5.14 17.32
N LYS A 169 -17.41 -4.71 16.25
CA LYS A 169 -18.87 -4.52 16.30
C LYS A 169 -19.59 -5.84 16.53
N THR A 170 -19.14 -6.93 15.92
CA THR A 170 -19.71 -8.27 16.10
C THR A 170 -19.46 -8.79 17.51
N LYS A 171 -18.22 -8.69 18.02
CA LYS A 171 -17.87 -9.11 19.39
C LYS A 171 -18.64 -8.36 20.46
N LYS A 172 -18.87 -7.04 20.30
CA LYS A 172 -19.69 -6.24 21.23
C LYS A 172 -21.15 -6.69 21.28
N LYS A 173 -21.70 -7.23 20.19
CA LYS A 173 -23.08 -7.73 20.15
C LYS A 173 -23.25 -9.09 20.86
N VAL A 174 -22.17 -9.88 20.97
CA VAL A 174 -22.18 -11.22 21.56
C VAL A 174 -21.74 -11.21 23.04
N SER A 175 -21.13 -10.11 23.50
CA SER A 175 -20.66 -10.01 24.89
C SER A 175 -21.81 -9.62 25.81
N GLU A 176 -22.59 -10.61 26.23
CA GLU A 176 -23.50 -10.49 27.35
C GLU A 176 -22.87 -11.05 28.63
N PHE A 177 -23.16 -10.43 29.77
CA PHE A 177 -22.70 -10.96 31.05
C PHE A 177 -23.39 -12.29 31.32
N ILE A 178 -22.59 -13.35 31.51
CA ILE A 178 -23.08 -14.68 31.83
C ILE A 178 -23.03 -14.82 33.34
N GLY A 179 -24.22 -14.99 33.97
CA GLY A 179 -24.38 -15.20 35.40
C GLY A 179 -24.58 -13.91 36.26
N THR A 180 -24.83 -14.09 37.51
CA THR A 180 -25.07 -13.06 38.53
C THR A 180 -23.84 -12.90 39.43
N VAL A 181 -23.70 -11.70 40.05
CA VAL A 181 -22.59 -11.43 40.97
C VAL A 181 -22.60 -12.40 42.14
N GLY A 182 -21.51 -13.16 42.33
CA GLY A 182 -21.39 -14.15 43.40
C GLY A 182 -21.74 -15.59 42.97
N GLU A 183 -22.23 -15.82 41.77
CA GLU A 183 -22.49 -17.15 41.21
C GLU A 183 -21.20 -17.78 40.67
N LYS A 184 -20.97 -19.06 41.02
CA LYS A 184 -19.85 -19.83 40.51
C LYS A 184 -20.24 -20.49 39.19
N ILE A 185 -19.67 -20.01 38.09
CA ILE A 185 -19.91 -20.53 36.73
C ILE A 185 -18.81 -21.51 36.34
N THR A 186 -19.18 -22.66 35.80
CA THR A 186 -18.27 -23.61 35.15
C THR A 186 -18.62 -23.64 33.67
N SER A 187 -17.63 -23.38 32.81
CA SER A 187 -17.81 -23.36 31.36
C SER A 187 -16.59 -23.96 30.69
N ASP A 188 -16.81 -24.64 29.58
CA ASP A 188 -15.73 -25.07 28.70
C ASP A 188 -15.25 -23.85 27.89
N VAL A 189 -13.94 -23.60 27.90
CA VAL A 189 -13.34 -22.47 27.20
C VAL A 189 -12.25 -22.96 26.23
N GLU A 190 -12.24 -22.38 25.05
CA GLU A 190 -11.19 -22.57 24.07
C GLU A 190 -10.19 -21.42 24.16
N VAL A 191 -8.91 -21.75 24.35
CA VAL A 191 -7.84 -20.75 24.38
C VAL A 191 -7.45 -20.39 22.96
N THR A 192 -7.94 -19.26 22.45
CA THR A 192 -7.66 -18.77 21.08
C THR A 192 -6.35 -18.01 20.93
N GLY A 193 -5.65 -17.73 22.01
CA GLY A 193 -4.35 -17.07 21.99
C GLY A 193 -3.73 -16.93 23.37
N SER A 194 -2.40 -16.89 23.42
CA SER A 194 -1.64 -16.61 24.62
C SER A 194 -0.61 -15.52 24.34
N LYS A 195 -0.39 -14.62 25.30
CA LYS A 195 0.65 -13.58 25.21
C LYS A 195 1.51 -13.65 26.46
N TYR A 196 2.81 -13.83 26.26
CA TYR A 196 3.77 -13.71 27.34
C TYR A 196 3.96 -12.24 27.75
N VAL A 197 3.73 -11.93 29.00
CA VAL A 197 3.94 -10.61 29.57
C VAL A 197 4.98 -10.75 30.68
N SER A 198 6.17 -10.15 30.51
CA SER A 198 7.15 -10.02 31.56
C SER A 198 6.90 -8.72 32.31
N GLY A 199 6.63 -8.79 33.59
CA GLY A 199 6.49 -7.63 34.47
C GLY A 199 7.64 -7.53 35.46
N TYR A 200 7.74 -6.41 36.17
CA TYR A 200 8.78 -6.15 37.19
C TYR A 200 8.74 -7.16 38.35
N TYR A 201 7.61 -7.85 38.55
CA TYR A 201 7.44 -8.85 39.62
C TYR A 201 7.44 -10.31 39.14
N GLY A 202 7.96 -10.59 37.97
CA GLY A 202 8.03 -11.93 37.38
C GLY A 202 7.05 -12.14 36.22
N SER A 203 7.16 -13.30 35.59
CA SER A 203 6.28 -13.74 34.50
C SER A 203 5.06 -14.50 35.02
N SER A 204 3.91 -14.19 34.54
CA SER A 204 2.67 -14.97 34.73
C SER A 204 2.17 -15.55 33.41
#